data_954864606f2ad7bf03e6defb3efb399e
#
_entry.id   954864606f2ad7bf03e6defb3efb399e
#
_cell.length_a   1.000
_cell.length_b   1.000
_cell.length_c   1.000
_cell.angle_alpha   90.00
_cell.angle_beta   90.00
_cell.angle_gamma   90.00
#
_symmetry.space_group_name_H-M   'P 1'
#
loop_
_entity.id
_entity.type
_entity.pdbx_description
1 polymer ?
#
loop_
_entity_poly.entity_id
_entity_poly.type
_entity_poly.pdbx_seq_one_letter_code
_entity_poly.pdbx_strand_id
1 'polypeptide(L)'
;MIKGYKGMDKNLRCRGHRYEIGKEYETEKKPIRCTENGFHFCENPLDVFGYYPPADSRFCEVEGDGEVSSDENDSKVAVSKLHIKCEIGLIGLIGAGVKFIMDKIDFKDAAATNTGDSSAATNTGYRSAATNTGDRSAATNTGNRSA
;
A
#
# COMPACT_ATOMS: atom_id res chain seq x y z
N MET A 1 1.46 -17.24 2.55
CA MET A 1 0.84 -16.20 3.43
C MET A 1 0.99 -14.86 2.75
N ILE A 2 -0.11 -14.16 2.49
CA ILE A 2 -0.19 -12.88 1.77
C ILE A 2 -0.61 -11.81 2.79
N LYS A 3 0.15 -10.73 2.91
CA LYS A 3 -0.21 -9.58 3.74
C LYS A 3 -1.10 -8.63 2.96
N GLY A 4 -2.07 -8.03 3.65
CA GLY A 4 -2.94 -7.05 3.02
C GLY A 4 -3.78 -6.27 4.02
N TYR A 5 -4.77 -5.57 3.48
CA TYR A 5 -5.59 -4.62 4.21
C TYR A 5 -7.06 -4.84 3.89
N LYS A 6 -7.87 -4.78 4.92
CA LYS A 6 -9.30 -5.02 4.81
C LYS A 6 -10.09 -3.87 5.44
N GLY A 7 -11.04 -3.33 4.66
CA GLY A 7 -12.06 -2.43 5.17
C GLY A 7 -13.27 -3.22 5.68
N MET A 8 -13.94 -2.70 6.68
CA MET A 8 -15.16 -3.23 7.29
C MET A 8 -16.02 -2.05 7.79
N ASP A 9 -17.29 -2.30 8.04
CA ASP A 9 -18.16 -1.31 8.66
C ASP A 9 -17.75 -1.00 10.13
N LYS A 10 -18.46 -0.06 10.78
CA LYS A 10 -18.22 0.35 12.18
C LYS A 10 -18.32 -0.82 13.19
N ASN A 11 -19.00 -1.90 12.83
CA ASN A 11 -19.21 -3.08 13.67
C ASN A 11 -18.28 -4.24 13.29
N LEU A 12 -17.22 -3.98 12.50
CA LEU A 12 -16.33 -5.00 11.92
C LEU A 12 -17.08 -6.03 11.07
N ARG A 13 -18.07 -5.59 10.29
CA ARG A 13 -18.80 -6.45 9.36
C ARG A 13 -18.40 -6.15 7.92
N CYS A 14 -18.36 -7.23 7.14
CA CYS A 14 -18.18 -7.17 5.69
C CYS A 14 -19.08 -8.24 5.07
N ARG A 15 -19.97 -7.86 4.17
CA ARG A 15 -20.92 -8.77 3.49
C ARG A 15 -21.66 -9.71 4.46
N GLY A 16 -22.17 -9.18 5.57
CA GLY A 16 -22.92 -9.95 6.57
C GLY A 16 -22.07 -10.77 7.55
N HIS A 17 -20.79 -10.99 7.27
CA HIS A 17 -19.87 -11.66 8.18
C HIS A 17 -19.29 -10.68 9.18
N ARG A 18 -19.27 -11.03 10.48
CA ARG A 18 -18.65 -10.25 11.54
C ARG A 18 -17.26 -10.79 11.84
N TYR A 19 -16.29 -9.89 11.86
CA TYR A 19 -14.91 -10.20 12.17
C TYR A 19 -14.54 -9.73 13.57
N GLU A 20 -13.50 -10.34 14.15
CA GLU A 20 -12.92 -9.96 15.43
C GLU A 20 -11.39 -9.86 15.25
N ILE A 21 -10.80 -8.85 15.88
CA ILE A 21 -9.35 -8.62 15.83
C ILE A 21 -8.63 -9.78 16.53
N GLY A 22 -7.54 -10.26 15.94
CA GLY A 22 -6.76 -11.37 16.44
C GLY A 22 -7.32 -12.75 16.10
N LYS A 23 -8.45 -12.85 15.38
CA LYS A 23 -9.04 -14.13 15.02
C LYS A 23 -8.69 -14.59 13.61
N GLU A 24 -8.69 -15.90 13.45
CA GLU A 24 -8.54 -16.59 12.18
C GLU A 24 -9.90 -17.11 11.71
N TYR A 25 -10.09 -17.09 10.39
CA TYR A 25 -11.29 -17.56 9.70
C TYR A 25 -10.89 -18.49 8.57
N GLU A 26 -11.65 -19.56 8.39
CA GLU A 26 -11.43 -20.54 7.33
C GLU A 26 -12.74 -20.89 6.65
N THR A 27 -12.68 -21.18 5.36
CA THR A 27 -13.82 -21.67 4.56
C THR A 27 -13.37 -22.80 3.66
N GLU A 28 -14.21 -23.83 3.52
CA GLU A 28 -14.02 -24.93 2.56
C GLU A 28 -14.42 -24.53 1.14
N LYS A 29 -15.13 -23.41 0.99
CA LYS A 29 -15.52 -22.91 -0.34
C LYS A 29 -14.31 -22.38 -1.08
N LYS A 30 -14.14 -22.83 -2.32
CA LYS A 30 -13.09 -22.31 -3.19
C LYS A 30 -13.22 -20.78 -3.31
N PRO A 31 -12.17 -20.01 -2.99
CA PRO A 31 -12.21 -18.57 -3.10
C PRO A 31 -12.42 -18.15 -4.55
N ILE A 32 -13.35 -17.23 -4.77
CA ILE A 32 -13.60 -16.63 -6.08
C ILE A 32 -13.69 -15.12 -5.88
N ARG A 33 -12.83 -14.38 -6.57
CA ARG A 33 -12.78 -12.93 -6.50
C ARG A 33 -14.13 -12.31 -6.90
N CYS A 34 -14.54 -11.26 -6.20
CA CYS A 34 -15.79 -10.50 -6.41
C CYS A 34 -17.09 -11.29 -6.16
N THR A 35 -17.03 -12.48 -5.57
CA THR A 35 -18.21 -13.26 -5.13
C THR A 35 -18.30 -13.31 -3.61
N GLU A 36 -19.26 -14.10 -3.07
CA GLU A 36 -19.38 -14.37 -1.64
C GLU A 36 -18.46 -15.51 -1.16
N ASN A 37 -17.72 -16.14 -2.08
CA ASN A 37 -16.86 -17.26 -1.75
C ASN A 37 -15.45 -16.76 -1.39
N GLY A 38 -15.04 -17.08 -0.17
CA GLY A 38 -13.72 -16.70 0.35
C GLY A 38 -13.70 -15.33 1.05
N PHE A 39 -12.56 -15.04 1.64
CA PHE A 39 -12.32 -13.79 2.38
C PHE A 39 -11.51 -12.84 1.49
N HIS A 40 -12.00 -11.61 1.35
CA HIS A 40 -11.42 -10.63 0.44
C HIS A 40 -10.68 -9.54 1.20
N PHE A 41 -9.54 -9.13 0.66
CA PHE A 41 -8.75 -7.97 1.11
C PHE A 41 -7.95 -7.41 -0.07
N CYS A 42 -7.26 -6.29 0.11
CA CYS A 42 -6.38 -5.70 -0.90
C CYS A 42 -4.92 -5.76 -0.42
N GLU A 43 -4.00 -6.10 -1.32
CA GLU A 43 -2.57 -6.01 -1.04
C GLU A 43 -2.10 -4.54 -1.01
N ASN A 44 -2.62 -3.71 -1.93
CA ASN A 44 -2.40 -2.27 -1.88
C ASN A 44 -3.36 -1.61 -0.88
N PRO A 45 -2.85 -0.95 0.18
CA PRO A 45 -3.68 -0.33 1.20
C PRO A 45 -4.68 0.70 0.66
N LEU A 46 -4.30 1.49 -0.35
CA LEU A 46 -5.14 2.57 -0.88
C LEU A 46 -6.32 2.07 -1.69
N ASP A 47 -6.23 0.87 -2.28
CA ASP A 47 -7.32 0.29 -3.06
C ASP A 47 -8.53 -0.11 -2.18
N VAL A 48 -8.31 -0.24 -0.86
CA VAL A 48 -9.38 -0.47 0.10
C VAL A 48 -10.43 0.65 0.06
N PHE A 49 -10.01 1.89 -0.24
CA PHE A 49 -10.93 3.04 -0.34
C PHE A 49 -11.93 2.95 -1.49
N GLY A 50 -11.61 2.16 -2.52
CA GLY A 50 -12.55 1.85 -3.60
C GLY A 50 -13.77 1.02 -3.14
N TYR A 51 -13.68 0.36 -1.99
CA TYR A 51 -14.72 -0.52 -1.45
C TYR A 51 -15.32 0.00 -0.15
N TYR A 52 -14.56 0.75 0.65
CA TYR A 52 -14.95 1.21 1.98
C TYR A 52 -14.61 2.70 2.16
N PRO A 53 -15.63 3.57 2.31
CA PRO A 53 -15.41 5.00 2.47
C PRO A 53 -14.68 5.30 3.79
N PRO A 54 -13.71 6.24 3.79
CA PRO A 54 -12.87 6.53 4.95
C PRO A 54 -13.62 6.95 6.21
N ALA A 55 -14.73 7.70 6.05
CA ALA A 55 -15.47 8.29 7.17
C ALA A 55 -16.27 7.29 8.01
N ASP A 56 -16.69 6.17 7.41
CA ASP A 56 -17.64 5.25 8.01
C ASP A 56 -17.13 3.83 8.16
N SER A 57 -15.83 3.63 7.92
CA SER A 57 -15.21 2.31 7.89
C SER A 57 -14.08 2.16 8.92
N ARG A 58 -13.84 0.91 9.30
CA ARG A 58 -12.70 0.48 10.11
C ARG A 58 -11.74 -0.30 9.24
N PHE A 59 -10.45 -0.10 9.44
CA PHE A 59 -9.40 -0.68 8.61
C PHE A 59 -8.46 -1.53 9.44
N CYS A 60 -8.23 -2.76 8.95
CA CYS A 60 -7.37 -3.74 9.60
C CYS A 60 -6.25 -4.22 8.68
N GLU A 61 -5.09 -4.49 9.27
CA GLU A 61 -4.06 -5.33 8.65
C GLU A 61 -4.48 -6.79 8.78
N VAL A 62 -4.31 -7.55 7.69
CA VAL A 62 -4.71 -8.94 7.59
C VAL A 62 -3.64 -9.80 6.95
N GLU A 63 -3.70 -11.08 7.22
CA GLU A 63 -2.88 -12.10 6.54
C GLU A 63 -3.81 -13.16 5.93
N GLY A 64 -3.63 -13.41 4.63
CA GLY A 64 -4.35 -14.43 3.89
C GLY A 64 -3.50 -15.65 3.60
N ASP A 65 -4.11 -16.84 3.61
CA ASP A 65 -3.47 -18.10 3.32
C ASP A 65 -4.43 -19.12 2.69
N GLY A 66 -3.94 -20.33 2.41
CA GLY A 66 -4.70 -21.41 1.79
C GLY A 66 -4.86 -21.21 0.28
N GLU A 67 -6.04 -21.55 -0.24
CA GLU A 67 -6.36 -21.30 -1.66
C GLU A 67 -6.50 -19.81 -1.93
N VAL A 68 -5.98 -19.35 -3.06
CA VAL A 68 -5.91 -17.94 -3.45
C VAL A 68 -6.55 -17.72 -4.81
N SER A 69 -7.32 -16.66 -4.94
CA SER A 69 -7.81 -16.13 -6.22
C SER A 69 -7.44 -14.66 -6.32
N SER A 70 -6.57 -14.31 -7.27
CA SER A 70 -6.10 -12.94 -7.56
C SER A 70 -6.20 -12.64 -9.03
N ASP A 71 -5.95 -11.37 -9.40
CA ASP A 71 -5.92 -10.90 -10.79
C ASP A 71 -4.79 -9.88 -10.92
N GLU A 72 -4.08 -9.88 -12.04
CA GLU A 72 -2.92 -9.01 -12.26
C GLU A 72 -3.28 -7.51 -12.33
N ASN A 73 -4.53 -7.19 -12.62
CA ASN A 73 -4.99 -5.81 -12.80
C ASN A 73 -5.55 -5.14 -11.53
N ASP A 74 -5.62 -5.87 -10.40
CA ASP A 74 -6.23 -5.38 -9.16
C ASP A 74 -5.55 -6.02 -7.95
N SER A 75 -5.25 -5.24 -6.94
CA SER A 75 -4.63 -5.73 -5.69
C SER A 75 -5.59 -6.52 -4.80
N LYS A 76 -6.84 -6.67 -5.19
CA LYS A 76 -7.85 -7.42 -4.44
C LYS A 76 -7.64 -8.91 -4.58
N VAL A 77 -7.51 -9.58 -3.45
CA VAL A 77 -7.29 -11.01 -3.32
C VAL A 77 -8.46 -11.66 -2.58
N ALA A 78 -8.82 -12.87 -2.96
CA ALA A 78 -9.73 -13.74 -2.20
C ALA A 78 -8.97 -14.99 -1.73
N VAL A 79 -9.14 -15.36 -0.47
CA VAL A 79 -8.43 -16.50 0.16
C VAL A 79 -9.39 -17.41 0.91
N SER A 80 -8.97 -18.67 1.15
CA SER A 80 -9.75 -19.60 1.97
C SER A 80 -9.47 -19.44 3.47
N LYS A 81 -8.33 -18.84 3.85
CA LYS A 81 -7.97 -18.59 5.25
C LYS A 81 -7.61 -17.11 5.43
N LEU A 82 -8.13 -16.49 6.48
CA LEU A 82 -7.89 -15.08 6.79
C LEU A 82 -7.63 -14.90 8.27
N HIS A 83 -6.55 -14.22 8.61
CA HIS A 83 -6.26 -13.76 9.96
C HIS A 83 -6.41 -12.23 10.04
N ILE A 84 -7.24 -11.74 10.96
CA ILE A 84 -7.36 -10.30 11.26
C ILE A 84 -6.29 -9.95 12.30
N LYS A 85 -5.21 -9.32 11.89
CA LYS A 85 -4.05 -9.04 12.78
C LYS A 85 -4.34 -7.97 13.81
N CYS A 86 -4.57 -6.77 13.31
CA CYS A 86 -4.82 -5.60 14.14
C CYS A 86 -5.63 -4.54 13.37
N GLU A 87 -6.30 -3.69 14.12
CA GLU A 87 -6.91 -2.48 13.57
C GLU A 87 -5.86 -1.37 13.49
N ILE A 88 -5.75 -0.75 12.32
CA ILE A 88 -4.80 0.33 12.05
C ILE A 88 -5.48 1.69 11.86
N GLY A 89 -6.79 1.70 11.70
CA GLY A 89 -7.57 2.89 11.44
C GLY A 89 -7.21 3.59 10.13
N LEU A 90 -7.80 4.77 9.91
CA LEU A 90 -7.60 5.55 8.68
C LEU A 90 -6.14 6.04 8.54
N ILE A 91 -5.56 6.57 9.61
CA ILE A 91 -4.19 7.11 9.60
C ILE A 91 -3.18 5.99 9.32
N GLY A 92 -3.36 4.82 9.94
CA GLY A 92 -2.51 3.66 9.71
C GLY A 92 -2.60 3.15 8.27
N LEU A 93 -3.80 3.12 7.69
CA LEU A 93 -4.01 2.70 6.29
C LEU A 93 -3.33 3.67 5.31
N ILE A 94 -3.44 4.99 5.52
CA ILE A 94 -2.76 6.00 4.71
C ILE A 94 -1.23 5.83 4.83
N GLY A 95 -0.71 5.67 6.05
CA GLY A 95 0.71 5.45 6.29
C GLY A 95 1.24 4.18 5.60
N ALA A 96 0.48 3.09 5.65
CA ALA A 96 0.80 1.86 4.94
C ALA A 96 0.78 2.06 3.42
N GLY A 97 -0.16 2.85 2.89
CA GLY A 97 -0.24 3.20 1.47
C GLY A 97 0.96 4.01 0.99
N VAL A 98 1.35 5.02 1.75
CA VAL A 98 2.56 5.79 1.45
C VAL A 98 3.78 4.87 1.43
N LYS A 99 3.94 4.03 2.45
CA LYS A 99 5.04 3.06 2.50
C LYS A 99 5.02 2.10 1.29
N PHE A 100 3.86 1.57 0.93
CA PHE A 100 3.70 0.67 -0.22
C PHE A 100 4.13 1.32 -1.54
N ILE A 101 3.81 2.60 -1.75
CA ILE A 101 4.24 3.37 -2.91
C ILE A 101 5.76 3.59 -2.85
N MET A 102 6.29 4.03 -1.70
CA MET A 102 7.71 4.30 -1.53
C MET A 102 8.58 3.06 -1.73
N ASP A 103 8.11 1.88 -1.30
CA ASP A 103 8.82 0.61 -1.50
C ASP A 103 8.87 0.17 -2.98
N LYS A 104 7.94 0.67 -3.82
CA LYS A 104 7.91 0.41 -5.27
C LYS A 104 8.71 1.41 -6.11
N ILE A 105 9.04 2.57 -5.56
CA ILE A 105 9.84 3.58 -6.25
C ILE A 105 11.32 3.23 -6.10
N ASP A 106 11.99 2.99 -7.21
CA ASP A 106 13.46 2.91 -7.22
C ASP A 106 14.03 4.35 -7.21
N PHE A 107 14.42 4.81 -6.03
CA PHE A 107 15.01 6.14 -5.87
C PHE A 107 16.42 6.29 -6.49
N LYS A 108 17.01 5.22 -7.02
CA LYS A 108 18.30 5.29 -7.72
C LYS A 108 18.19 6.08 -9.02
N ASP A 109 17.01 6.09 -9.64
CA ASP A 109 16.74 6.87 -10.86
C ASP A 109 16.28 8.31 -10.57
N ALA A 110 16.11 8.71 -9.32
CA ALA A 110 15.71 10.06 -8.93
C ALA A 110 16.90 11.04 -8.77
N ALA A 111 18.02 10.75 -9.42
CA ALA A 111 19.15 11.68 -9.46
C ALA A 111 18.86 12.81 -10.46
N ALA A 112 18.76 14.06 -9.99
CA ALA A 112 18.74 15.22 -10.87
C ALA A 112 20.16 15.46 -11.36
N THR A 113 20.45 15.05 -12.60
CA THR A 113 21.74 15.26 -13.25
C THR A 113 21.63 16.34 -14.31
N ASN A 114 22.49 17.34 -14.27
CA ASN A 114 22.57 18.37 -15.28
C ASN A 114 24.03 18.57 -15.71
N THR A 115 24.28 18.57 -17.03
CA THR A 115 25.61 18.68 -17.62
C THR A 115 25.81 19.94 -18.46
N GLY A 116 24.80 20.83 -18.50
CA GLY A 116 24.90 22.09 -19.27
C GLY A 116 25.64 23.20 -18.53
N ASP A 117 26.33 24.09 -19.28
CA ASP A 117 26.96 25.27 -18.73
C ASP A 117 25.93 26.26 -18.17
N SER A 118 26.19 26.87 -17.04
CA SER A 118 25.31 27.81 -16.33
C SER A 118 23.95 27.19 -15.93
N SER A 119 23.91 25.91 -15.70
CA SER A 119 22.70 25.16 -15.37
C SER A 119 22.51 24.95 -13.87
N ALA A 120 21.29 24.69 -13.43
CA ALA A 120 20.97 24.37 -12.05
C ALA A 120 20.25 23.02 -11.95
N ALA A 121 20.73 22.15 -11.06
CA ALA A 121 20.04 20.93 -10.68
C ALA A 121 19.43 21.12 -9.28
N THR A 122 18.12 21.00 -9.15
CA THR A 122 17.43 21.11 -7.86
C THR A 122 16.71 19.81 -7.55
N ASN A 123 16.95 19.29 -6.35
CA ASN A 123 16.29 18.10 -5.88
C ASN A 123 15.70 18.33 -4.47
N THR A 124 14.42 18.02 -4.29
CA THR A 124 13.68 18.16 -3.04
C THR A 124 13.22 16.82 -2.46
N GLY A 125 13.58 15.70 -3.11
CA GLY A 125 13.15 14.35 -2.71
C GLY A 125 13.86 13.83 -1.47
N TYR A 126 13.24 12.85 -0.83
CA TYR A 126 13.85 12.09 0.27
C TYR A 126 14.86 11.08 -0.28
N ARG A 127 16.10 11.06 0.24
CA ARG A 127 17.21 10.20 -0.23
C ARG A 127 17.56 10.37 -1.71
N SER A 128 17.45 11.56 -2.23
CA SER A 128 17.79 11.86 -3.62
C SER A 128 19.10 12.60 -3.75
N ALA A 129 19.73 12.58 -4.94
CA ALA A 129 20.98 13.26 -5.23
C ALA A 129 20.79 14.30 -6.35
N ALA A 130 21.44 15.47 -6.23
CA ALA A 130 21.55 16.45 -7.28
C ALA A 130 23.01 16.57 -7.72
N THR A 131 23.30 16.26 -8.97
CA THR A 131 24.66 16.36 -9.53
C THR A 131 24.69 17.35 -10.68
N ASN A 132 25.67 18.26 -10.67
CA ASN A 132 25.88 19.20 -11.73
C ASN A 132 27.39 19.23 -12.12
N THR A 133 27.69 19.01 -13.39
CA THR A 133 29.06 18.91 -13.92
C THR A 133 29.41 20.00 -14.91
N GLY A 134 28.53 20.96 -15.20
CA GLY A 134 28.76 22.06 -16.12
C GLY A 134 29.52 23.23 -15.47
N ASP A 135 30.16 24.05 -16.30
CA ASP A 135 30.82 25.29 -15.84
C ASP A 135 29.78 26.32 -15.33
N ARG A 136 30.06 27.01 -14.22
CA ARG A 136 29.18 28.02 -13.58
C ARG A 136 27.82 27.47 -13.19
N SER A 137 27.75 26.21 -12.84
CA SER A 137 26.51 25.50 -12.53
C SER A 137 26.32 25.29 -11.02
N ALA A 138 25.07 25.12 -10.56
CA ALA A 138 24.72 24.93 -9.16
C ALA A 138 23.91 23.68 -8.96
N ALA A 139 24.21 22.88 -7.93
CA ALA A 139 23.39 21.80 -7.46
C ALA A 139 22.82 22.16 -6.09
N THR A 140 21.49 22.14 -5.96
CA THR A 140 20.80 22.41 -4.70
C THR A 140 20.00 21.19 -4.26
N ASN A 141 20.25 20.74 -3.04
CA ASN A 141 19.56 19.61 -2.47
C ASN A 141 18.92 19.99 -1.14
N THR A 142 17.60 20.01 -1.06
CA THR A 142 16.84 20.42 0.12
C THR A 142 16.04 19.27 0.73
N GLY A 143 16.16 18.08 0.17
CA GLY A 143 15.49 16.89 0.68
C GLY A 143 16.12 16.33 1.96
N ASN A 144 15.35 15.60 2.75
CA ASN A 144 15.85 14.92 3.94
C ASN A 144 16.69 13.69 3.56
N ARG A 145 17.93 13.56 4.10
CA ARG A 145 18.93 12.53 3.76
C ARG A 145 19.30 12.48 2.29
N SER A 146 19.36 13.62 1.64
CA SER A 146 19.80 13.76 0.25
C SER A 146 21.25 14.27 0.14
N ALA A 147 21.94 13.95 -0.95
CA ALA A 147 23.33 14.29 -1.23
C ALA A 147 23.48 15.12 -2.52
#